data_a87d9bf9e6906a142ea35f9fcc060b24
#
_entry.id   a87d9bf9e6906a142ea35f9fcc060b24
#
_cell.length_a   1.000
_cell.length_b   1.000
_cell.length_c   1.000
_cell.angle_alpha   90.00
_cell.angle_beta   90.00
_cell.angle_gamma   90.00
#
_symmetry.space_group_name_H-M   'P 1'
#
loop_
_entity.id
_entity.type
_entity.pdbx_description
1 polymer ?
#
loop_
_entity_poly.entity_id
_entity_poly.type
_entity_poly.pdbx_seq_one_letter_code
_entity_poly.pdbx_strand_id
1 'polypeptide(L)'
;MHLGRRPSRLPEELNEESESLGPSKAWEIIVSTALSEKVNAVVMAGDVVNKDDDFFEAYRDLEKGVSKLTSAGIQVVGVAGNHDAKVLPRLAAALPGFKLLGEGGEWENVQLKNEGQSATLWGWSFPSRTVKESPLAGASFNTNPGINLGLLHCDRGQTTSHYAPVSNEELNNAGLDGWLLGHIHKPDKLEAPNPSGYLGSITGMDPGEPGPHGPWLLTIETGQIKSVEQWVLAPLRWESIDIDIEGIEEPKDARKRVLDELADLDAEKIEPSKKPPSALGLRINLTGRSRFGSAAVALLEGN
;
A
#
# COMPACT_ATOMS: atom_id res chain seq x y z
N MET A 1 3.75 -4.86 -0.72
CA MET A 1 2.80 -5.85 -0.15
C MET A 1 3.42 -6.63 1.01
N HIS A 2 4.64 -7.09 0.87
CA HIS A 2 5.38 -7.88 1.86
C HIS A 2 4.73 -9.21 2.25
N LEU A 3 4.28 -10.00 1.26
CA LEU A 3 3.84 -11.39 1.50
C LEU A 3 4.93 -12.16 2.24
N GLY A 4 4.53 -12.98 3.22
CA GLY A 4 5.44 -13.66 4.15
C GLY A 4 5.70 -12.89 5.46
N ARG A 5 5.34 -11.59 5.54
CA ARG A 5 5.44 -10.82 6.78
C ARG A 5 4.19 -10.98 7.64
N ARG A 6 4.37 -10.96 8.96
CA ARG A 6 3.26 -10.87 9.92
C ARG A 6 3.23 -9.49 10.58
N PRO A 7 2.05 -8.98 10.94
CA PRO A 7 1.96 -7.77 11.75
C PRO A 7 2.74 -7.91 13.06
N SER A 8 3.34 -6.83 13.51
CA SER A 8 4.10 -6.79 14.75
C SER A 8 3.34 -6.05 15.85
N ARG A 9 3.72 -6.30 17.12
CA ARG A 9 3.14 -5.64 18.29
C ARG A 9 1.63 -5.85 18.44
N LEU A 10 1.14 -6.99 17.99
CA LEU A 10 -0.21 -7.43 18.30
C LEU A 10 -0.27 -7.87 19.78
N PRO A 11 -1.41 -7.66 20.48
CA PRO A 11 -1.69 -8.32 21.75
C PRO A 11 -1.56 -9.84 21.66
N GLU A 12 -1.21 -10.51 22.76
CA GLU A 12 -1.00 -11.99 22.78
C GLU A 12 -2.24 -12.74 22.29
N GLU A 13 -3.43 -12.26 22.60
CA GLU A 13 -4.73 -12.81 22.22
C GLU A 13 -4.94 -12.84 20.69
N LEU A 14 -4.30 -11.91 19.96
CA LEU A 14 -4.39 -11.82 18.50
C LEU A 14 -3.21 -12.47 17.76
N ASN A 15 -2.23 -13.04 18.48
CA ASN A 15 -1.07 -13.66 17.83
C ASN A 15 -1.44 -14.86 16.96
N GLU A 16 -2.43 -15.67 17.38
CA GLU A 16 -2.93 -16.80 16.58
C GLU A 16 -3.68 -16.32 15.31
N GLU A 17 -4.27 -15.14 15.35
CA GLU A 17 -4.98 -14.53 14.22
C GLU A 17 -4.07 -13.67 13.32
N SER A 18 -2.78 -13.55 13.62
CA SER A 18 -1.85 -12.66 12.92
C SER A 18 -1.78 -12.87 11.41
N GLU A 19 -2.01 -14.10 10.93
CA GLU A 19 -2.09 -14.39 9.49
C GLU A 19 -3.35 -13.79 8.86
N SER A 20 -4.48 -13.82 9.57
CA SER A 20 -5.75 -13.26 9.12
C SER A 20 -5.77 -11.73 9.11
N LEU A 21 -4.79 -11.09 9.74
CA LEU A 21 -4.63 -9.64 9.82
C LEU A 21 -3.49 -9.11 8.92
N GLY A 22 -2.71 -10.02 8.34
CA GLY A 22 -1.50 -9.71 7.58
C GLY A 22 -1.70 -9.50 6.07
N PRO A 23 -0.57 -9.33 5.34
CA PRO A 23 -0.55 -9.10 3.90
C PRO A 23 -1.24 -10.17 3.07
N SER A 24 -1.14 -11.45 3.44
CA SER A 24 -1.80 -12.56 2.73
C SER A 24 -3.32 -12.40 2.73
N LYS A 25 -3.89 -11.99 3.87
CA LYS A 25 -5.34 -11.72 3.96
C LYS A 25 -5.74 -10.44 3.22
N ALA A 26 -4.93 -9.38 3.33
CA ALA A 26 -5.15 -8.16 2.56
C ALA A 26 -5.14 -8.44 1.05
N TRP A 27 -4.19 -9.24 0.55
CA TRP A 27 -4.13 -9.68 -0.83
C TRP A 27 -5.38 -10.47 -1.26
N GLU A 28 -5.84 -11.42 -0.43
CA GLU A 28 -7.08 -12.18 -0.70
C GLU A 28 -8.29 -11.24 -0.85
N ILE A 29 -8.41 -10.25 0.03
CA ILE A 29 -9.48 -9.24 0.00
C ILE A 29 -9.39 -8.41 -1.29
N ILE A 30 -8.19 -7.93 -1.64
CA ILE A 30 -7.96 -7.16 -2.86
C ILE A 30 -8.35 -7.96 -4.10
N VAL A 31 -7.91 -9.22 -4.19
CA VAL A 31 -8.26 -10.12 -5.31
C VAL A 31 -9.78 -10.29 -5.42
N SER A 32 -10.47 -10.56 -4.30
CA SER A 32 -11.92 -10.74 -4.32
C SER A 32 -12.66 -9.45 -4.70
N THR A 33 -12.17 -8.30 -4.25
CA THR A 33 -12.73 -6.99 -4.61
C THR A 33 -12.47 -6.67 -6.09
N ALA A 34 -11.26 -6.90 -6.59
CA ALA A 34 -10.92 -6.69 -8.00
C ALA A 34 -11.81 -7.51 -8.94
N LEU A 35 -12.13 -8.75 -8.56
CA LEU A 35 -13.05 -9.63 -9.30
C LEU A 35 -14.50 -9.10 -9.27
N SER A 36 -15.00 -8.69 -8.10
CA SER A 36 -16.38 -8.17 -7.96
C SER A 36 -16.58 -6.86 -8.71
N GLU A 37 -15.59 -5.99 -8.69
CA GLU A 37 -15.59 -4.68 -9.35
C GLU A 37 -15.18 -4.77 -10.83
N LYS A 38 -14.77 -5.95 -11.30
CA LYS A 38 -14.39 -6.22 -12.69
C LYS A 38 -13.32 -5.26 -13.21
N VAL A 39 -12.28 -5.03 -12.41
CA VAL A 39 -11.16 -4.19 -12.83
C VAL A 39 -10.44 -4.80 -14.04
N ASN A 40 -9.78 -4.01 -14.84
CA ASN A 40 -9.09 -4.49 -16.05
C ASN A 40 -7.67 -4.99 -15.77
N ALA A 41 -7.03 -4.39 -14.76
CA ALA A 41 -5.70 -4.77 -14.36
C ALA A 41 -5.47 -4.58 -12.85
N VAL A 42 -4.55 -5.36 -12.29
CA VAL A 42 -3.97 -5.18 -10.97
C VAL A 42 -2.48 -4.90 -11.14
N VAL A 43 -2.01 -3.79 -10.55
CA VAL A 43 -0.64 -3.30 -10.69
C VAL A 43 0.06 -3.27 -9.33
N MET A 44 1.31 -3.76 -9.25
CA MET A 44 2.07 -3.88 -8.01
C MET A 44 3.39 -3.09 -8.10
N ALA A 45 3.58 -2.10 -7.23
CA ALA A 45 4.72 -1.19 -7.24
C ALA A 45 5.91 -1.70 -6.39
N GLY A 46 6.27 -2.97 -6.51
CA GLY A 46 7.41 -3.58 -5.82
C GLY A 46 7.14 -4.02 -4.38
N ASP A 47 8.14 -4.65 -3.78
CA ASP A 47 8.07 -5.24 -2.43
C ASP A 47 6.81 -6.11 -2.25
N VAL A 48 6.51 -6.93 -3.26
CA VAL A 48 5.41 -7.90 -3.25
C VAL A 48 5.70 -8.97 -2.21
N VAL A 49 6.96 -9.39 -2.12
CA VAL A 49 7.46 -10.36 -1.14
C VAL A 49 8.32 -9.66 -0.09
N ASN A 50 8.29 -10.16 1.15
CA ASN A 50 8.98 -9.51 2.25
C ASN A 50 10.51 -9.69 2.22
N LYS A 51 11.00 -10.86 1.76
CA LYS A 51 12.44 -11.18 1.68
C LYS A 51 12.72 -12.08 0.49
N ASP A 52 13.95 -12.01 -0.02
CA ASP A 52 14.43 -12.87 -1.10
C ASP A 52 14.35 -14.38 -0.79
N ASP A 53 14.30 -14.76 0.49
CA ASP A 53 14.22 -16.16 0.94
C ASP A 53 12.76 -16.65 1.12
N ASP A 54 11.76 -15.75 1.09
CA ASP A 54 10.34 -16.06 1.33
C ASP A 54 9.62 -16.60 0.07
N PHE A 55 10.32 -17.37 -0.79
CA PHE A 55 9.74 -17.87 -2.05
C PHE A 55 8.51 -18.74 -1.82
N PHE A 56 8.60 -19.72 -0.93
CA PHE A 56 7.52 -20.67 -0.70
C PHE A 56 6.36 -20.07 0.09
N GLU A 57 6.66 -19.20 1.03
CA GLU A 57 5.69 -18.47 1.86
C GLU A 57 4.80 -17.57 1.00
N ALA A 58 5.40 -16.89 0.03
CA ALA A 58 4.68 -15.98 -0.85
C ALA A 58 4.05 -16.66 -2.06
N TYR A 59 4.65 -17.77 -2.57
CA TYR A 59 4.25 -18.41 -3.82
C TYR A 59 2.77 -18.79 -3.82
N ARG A 60 2.32 -19.52 -2.79
CA ARG A 60 0.95 -20.03 -2.75
C ARG A 60 -0.11 -18.94 -2.79
N ASP A 61 0.09 -17.88 -2.02
CA ASP A 61 -0.88 -16.80 -1.91
C ASP A 61 -0.87 -15.93 -3.17
N LEU A 62 0.32 -15.68 -3.72
CA LEU A 62 0.47 -14.92 -4.96
C LEU A 62 -0.10 -15.72 -6.15
N GLU A 63 0.24 -17.01 -6.26
CA GLU A 63 -0.26 -17.92 -7.32
C GLU A 63 -1.79 -17.98 -7.31
N LYS A 64 -2.38 -18.23 -6.14
CA LYS A 64 -3.84 -18.30 -5.99
C LYS A 64 -4.53 -17.00 -6.43
N GLY A 65 -3.96 -15.85 -6.08
CA GLY A 65 -4.50 -14.55 -6.46
C GLY A 65 -4.32 -14.26 -7.95
N VAL A 66 -3.11 -14.44 -8.48
CA VAL A 66 -2.79 -14.23 -9.90
C VAL A 66 -3.65 -15.14 -10.78
N SER A 67 -3.75 -16.43 -10.46
CA SER A 67 -4.56 -17.39 -11.20
C SER A 67 -6.04 -17.01 -11.27
N LYS A 68 -6.63 -16.55 -10.14
CA LYS A 68 -8.02 -16.08 -10.11
C LYS A 68 -8.22 -14.84 -10.99
N LEU A 69 -7.33 -13.86 -10.88
CA LEU A 69 -7.42 -12.62 -11.66
C LEU A 69 -7.27 -12.89 -13.16
N THR A 70 -6.25 -13.64 -13.55
CA THR A 70 -5.97 -13.93 -14.97
C THR A 70 -7.04 -14.84 -15.60
N SER A 71 -7.60 -15.79 -14.83
CA SER A 71 -8.75 -16.60 -15.30
C SER A 71 -10.01 -15.76 -15.54
N ALA A 72 -10.13 -14.60 -14.88
CA ALA A 72 -11.21 -13.63 -15.12
C ALA A 72 -10.85 -12.59 -16.20
N GLY A 73 -9.71 -12.72 -16.88
CA GLY A 73 -9.25 -11.79 -17.90
C GLY A 73 -8.60 -10.51 -17.36
N ILE A 74 -8.33 -10.44 -16.06
CA ILE A 74 -7.69 -9.29 -15.42
C ILE A 74 -6.17 -9.41 -15.58
N GLN A 75 -5.54 -8.39 -16.15
CA GLN A 75 -4.09 -8.34 -16.31
C GLN A 75 -3.41 -8.13 -14.95
N VAL A 76 -2.32 -8.85 -14.68
CA VAL A 76 -1.53 -8.70 -13.45
C VAL A 76 -0.11 -8.30 -13.82
N VAL A 77 0.29 -7.11 -13.38
CA VAL A 77 1.58 -6.48 -13.74
C VAL A 77 2.27 -6.00 -12.47
N GLY A 78 3.60 -6.09 -12.43
CA GLY A 78 4.35 -5.57 -11.29
C GLY A 78 5.79 -5.25 -11.64
N VAL A 79 6.47 -4.60 -10.71
CA VAL A 79 7.92 -4.39 -10.69
C VAL A 79 8.49 -4.97 -9.40
N ALA A 80 9.77 -5.32 -9.39
CA ALA A 80 10.47 -5.71 -8.18
C ALA A 80 10.94 -4.49 -7.39
N GLY A 81 10.85 -4.56 -6.06
CA GLY A 81 11.43 -3.60 -5.14
C GLY A 81 12.78 -4.08 -4.57
N ASN A 82 13.24 -3.41 -3.53
CA ASN A 82 14.51 -3.74 -2.91
C ASN A 82 14.46 -5.01 -2.02
N HIS A 83 13.28 -5.39 -1.52
CA HIS A 83 13.08 -6.60 -0.72
C HIS A 83 13.01 -7.86 -1.55
N ASP A 84 12.52 -7.77 -2.77
CA ASP A 84 12.19 -8.92 -3.62
C ASP A 84 12.89 -8.92 -4.99
N ALA A 85 13.97 -8.15 -5.11
CA ALA A 85 14.76 -8.01 -6.33
C ALA A 85 15.20 -9.35 -6.95
N LYS A 86 15.43 -10.39 -6.14
CA LYS A 86 15.84 -11.72 -6.60
C LYS A 86 14.70 -12.74 -6.62
N VAL A 87 13.74 -12.62 -5.69
CA VAL A 87 12.68 -13.62 -5.55
C VAL A 87 11.52 -13.34 -6.49
N LEU A 88 11.15 -12.08 -6.72
CA LEU A 88 10.01 -11.75 -7.56
C LEU A 88 10.19 -12.14 -9.03
N PRO A 89 11.36 -11.99 -9.67
CA PRO A 89 11.59 -12.51 -11.02
C PRO A 89 11.38 -14.02 -11.12
N ARG A 90 11.84 -14.78 -10.13
CA ARG A 90 11.65 -16.24 -10.08
C ARG A 90 10.19 -16.63 -9.91
N LEU A 91 9.46 -15.88 -9.06
CA LEU A 91 8.01 -16.07 -8.89
C LEU A 91 7.27 -15.72 -10.16
N ALA A 92 7.57 -14.60 -10.80
CA ALA A 92 6.96 -14.20 -12.07
C ALA A 92 7.15 -15.24 -13.18
N ALA A 93 8.35 -15.81 -13.29
CA ALA A 93 8.64 -16.89 -14.23
C ALA A 93 7.84 -18.19 -13.95
N ALA A 94 7.49 -18.43 -12.69
CA ALA A 94 6.73 -19.61 -12.26
C ALA A 94 5.20 -19.38 -12.26
N LEU A 95 4.73 -18.13 -12.44
CA LEU A 95 3.32 -17.75 -12.34
C LEU A 95 2.78 -17.31 -13.71
N PRO A 96 2.12 -18.20 -14.47
CA PRO A 96 1.50 -17.83 -15.74
C PRO A 96 0.54 -16.66 -15.58
N GLY A 97 0.75 -15.62 -16.41
CA GLY A 97 -0.09 -14.42 -16.41
C GLY A 97 0.34 -13.29 -15.45
N PHE A 98 1.39 -13.49 -14.66
CA PHE A 98 2.04 -12.39 -13.96
C PHE A 98 3.13 -11.76 -14.86
N LYS A 99 2.95 -10.51 -15.25
CA LYS A 99 3.92 -9.78 -16.06
C LYS A 99 4.81 -8.93 -15.16
N LEU A 100 6.07 -9.35 -14.98
CA LEU A 100 7.10 -8.50 -14.37
C LEU A 100 7.64 -7.55 -15.43
N LEU A 101 7.73 -6.25 -15.12
CA LEU A 101 8.32 -5.23 -15.97
C LEU A 101 9.71 -4.85 -15.50
N GLY A 102 10.59 -4.60 -16.46
CA GLY A 102 11.88 -3.96 -16.20
C GLY A 102 12.86 -4.82 -15.43
N GLU A 103 12.81 -6.15 -15.59
CA GLU A 103 13.77 -7.06 -14.97
C GLU A 103 15.21 -6.67 -15.35
N GLY A 104 16.11 -6.72 -14.37
CA GLY A 104 17.51 -6.37 -14.59
C GLY A 104 17.83 -4.86 -14.55
N GLY A 105 16.86 -4.00 -14.24
CA GLY A 105 17.06 -2.56 -14.13
C GLY A 105 16.91 -1.81 -15.47
N GLU A 106 16.16 -2.39 -16.40
CA GLU A 106 15.86 -1.77 -17.69
C GLU A 106 14.41 -1.28 -17.72
N TRP A 107 14.11 -0.18 -18.42
CA TRP A 107 12.74 0.28 -18.59
C TRP A 107 12.00 -0.59 -19.61
N GLU A 108 10.87 -1.13 -19.21
CA GLU A 108 9.98 -1.92 -20.06
C GLU A 108 8.55 -1.38 -19.97
N ASN A 109 7.75 -1.57 -21.02
CA ASN A 109 6.34 -1.17 -20.97
C ASN A 109 5.38 -2.30 -21.36
N VAL A 110 4.14 -2.15 -20.93
CA VAL A 110 3.03 -2.97 -21.32
C VAL A 110 1.78 -2.11 -21.57
N GLN A 111 0.98 -2.49 -22.55
CA GLN A 111 -0.32 -1.88 -22.76
C GLN A 111 -1.39 -2.62 -21.94
N LEU A 112 -2.07 -1.86 -21.08
CA LEU A 112 -3.28 -2.28 -20.41
C LEU A 112 -4.47 -1.93 -21.33
N LYS A 113 -5.21 -2.92 -21.79
CA LYS A 113 -6.26 -2.75 -22.81
C LYS A 113 -7.63 -3.10 -22.26
N ASN A 114 -8.62 -2.30 -22.58
CA ASN A 114 -10.03 -2.61 -22.39
C ASN A 114 -10.86 -1.88 -23.44
N GLU A 115 -11.71 -2.62 -24.17
CA GLU A 115 -12.78 -2.15 -25.08
C GLU A 115 -12.55 -0.76 -25.74
N GLY A 116 -11.42 -0.63 -26.46
CA GLY A 116 -11.08 0.61 -27.18
C GLY A 116 -10.36 1.68 -26.38
N GLN A 117 -10.06 1.42 -25.10
CA GLN A 117 -9.21 2.27 -24.28
C GLN A 117 -7.87 1.58 -23.99
N SER A 118 -6.81 2.36 -23.87
CA SER A 118 -5.50 1.85 -23.54
C SER A 118 -4.75 2.79 -22.61
N ALA A 119 -4.04 2.20 -21.65
CA ALA A 119 -3.01 2.89 -20.88
C ALA A 119 -1.70 2.12 -21.06
N THR A 120 -0.61 2.84 -21.22
CA THR A 120 0.74 2.25 -21.24
C THR A 120 1.33 2.38 -19.84
N LEU A 121 1.77 1.27 -19.28
CA LEU A 121 2.46 1.22 -18.00
C LEU A 121 3.95 0.98 -18.25
N TRP A 122 4.78 1.92 -17.84
CA TRP A 122 6.23 1.86 -17.89
C TRP A 122 6.77 1.42 -16.54
N GLY A 123 7.48 0.31 -16.49
CA GLY A 123 7.97 -0.26 -15.24
C GLY A 123 9.47 -0.47 -15.24
N TRP A 124 10.06 -0.36 -14.06
CA TRP A 124 11.47 -0.62 -13.80
C TRP A 124 11.61 -1.42 -12.51
N SER A 125 12.32 -2.53 -12.55
CA SER A 125 12.54 -3.42 -11.41
C SER A 125 13.95 -3.30 -10.86
N PHE A 126 14.09 -3.39 -9.54
CA PHE A 126 15.39 -3.45 -8.88
C PHE A 126 16.21 -4.64 -9.40
N PRO A 127 17.42 -4.42 -9.95
CA PRO A 127 18.33 -5.50 -10.35
C PRO A 127 19.03 -6.14 -9.15
N SER A 128 19.06 -5.46 -8.00
CA SER A 128 19.66 -5.91 -6.75
C SER A 128 19.06 -5.17 -5.56
N ARG A 129 19.32 -5.60 -4.33
CA ARG A 129 18.76 -4.96 -3.11
C ARG A 129 19.07 -3.47 -2.95
N THR A 130 20.13 -3.00 -3.59
CA THR A 130 20.56 -1.60 -3.49
C THR A 130 20.87 -1.05 -4.86
N VAL A 131 20.35 0.14 -5.14
CA VAL A 131 20.60 0.95 -6.33
C VAL A 131 20.81 2.39 -5.89
N LYS A 132 21.99 2.93 -6.13
CA LYS A 132 22.39 4.29 -5.69
C LYS A 132 22.15 5.37 -6.73
N GLU A 133 21.94 4.96 -7.96
CA GLU A 133 21.72 5.86 -9.09
C GLU A 133 20.22 5.97 -9.38
N SER A 134 19.82 7.12 -9.91
CA SER A 134 18.44 7.33 -10.32
C SER A 134 18.10 6.45 -11.53
N PRO A 135 17.03 5.63 -11.48
CA PRO A 135 16.55 4.91 -12.65
C PRO A 135 16.09 5.83 -13.78
N LEU A 136 15.87 7.10 -13.49
CA LEU A 136 15.48 8.12 -14.46
C LEU A 136 16.68 8.81 -15.11
N ALA A 137 17.89 8.60 -14.61
CA ALA A 137 19.10 9.21 -15.20
C ALA A 137 19.29 8.70 -16.64
N GLY A 138 19.10 9.59 -17.61
CA GLY A 138 19.19 9.28 -19.03
C GLY A 138 18.02 8.46 -19.60
N ALA A 139 16.98 8.18 -18.82
CA ALA A 139 15.79 7.50 -19.31
C ALA A 139 15.01 8.39 -20.32
N SER A 140 14.49 7.73 -21.34
CA SER A 140 13.59 8.39 -22.31
C SER A 140 12.41 7.46 -22.61
N PHE A 141 11.22 8.03 -22.65
CA PHE A 141 9.99 7.27 -22.85
C PHE A 141 9.37 7.60 -24.21
N ASN A 142 9.33 6.60 -25.09
CA ASN A 142 8.57 6.72 -26.34
C ASN A 142 7.09 6.51 -26.04
N THR A 143 6.41 7.58 -25.57
CA THR A 143 5.01 7.50 -25.14
C THR A 143 4.09 7.14 -26.30
N ASN A 144 3.14 6.24 -26.01
CA ASN A 144 2.07 5.89 -26.94
C ASN A 144 0.91 6.90 -26.82
N PRO A 145 0.06 7.03 -27.87
CA PRO A 145 -1.18 7.76 -27.71
C PRO A 145 -2.04 7.21 -26.56
N GLY A 146 -2.61 8.09 -25.75
CA GLY A 146 -3.37 7.73 -24.54
C GLY A 146 -2.55 7.94 -23.28
N ILE A 147 -2.98 7.34 -22.18
CA ILE A 147 -2.37 7.50 -20.85
C ILE A 147 -1.07 6.70 -20.75
N ASN A 148 -0.01 7.34 -20.26
CA ASN A 148 1.29 6.74 -19.99
C ASN A 148 1.64 6.93 -18.52
N LEU A 149 1.68 5.85 -17.75
CA LEU A 149 1.99 5.86 -16.32
C LEU A 149 3.34 5.20 -16.05
N GLY A 150 4.09 5.78 -15.12
CA GLY A 150 5.29 5.15 -14.57
C GLY A 150 4.97 4.31 -13.34
N LEU A 151 5.57 3.13 -13.26
CA LEU A 151 5.53 2.22 -12.12
C LEU A 151 6.95 2.02 -11.60
N LEU A 152 7.24 2.53 -10.42
CA LEU A 152 8.59 2.54 -9.88
C LEU A 152 8.60 2.34 -8.38
N HIS A 153 9.49 1.47 -7.91
CA HIS A 153 9.82 1.35 -6.50
C HIS A 153 11.06 2.22 -6.23
N CYS A 154 10.97 3.25 -5.40
CA CYS A 154 12.06 4.23 -5.27
C CYS A 154 11.97 5.07 -4.00
N ASP A 155 13.09 5.70 -3.65
CA ASP A 155 13.19 6.76 -2.64
C ASP A 155 13.08 8.13 -3.31
N ARG A 156 11.92 8.79 -3.19
CA ARG A 156 11.68 10.10 -3.76
C ARG A 156 12.20 11.22 -2.85
N GLY A 157 13.01 12.11 -3.41
CA GLY A 157 13.55 13.28 -2.70
C GLY A 157 14.76 12.99 -1.81
N GLN A 158 15.29 11.76 -1.81
CA GLN A 158 16.41 11.31 -0.97
C GLN A 158 17.65 11.05 -1.84
N THR A 159 18.37 12.08 -2.24
CA THR A 159 19.48 12.00 -3.21
C THR A 159 20.66 11.10 -2.77
N THR A 160 20.78 10.78 -1.48
CA THR A 160 21.83 9.91 -0.94
C THR A 160 21.32 8.51 -0.58
N SER A 161 20.10 8.18 -0.93
CA SER A 161 19.51 6.87 -0.68
C SER A 161 20.22 5.77 -1.47
N HIS A 162 20.10 4.54 -0.97
CA HIS A 162 20.53 3.32 -1.65
C HIS A 162 19.37 2.57 -2.33
N TYR A 163 18.19 3.21 -2.42
CA TYR A 163 16.97 2.58 -2.91
C TYR A 163 16.38 3.34 -4.09
N ALA A 164 17.14 3.35 -5.21
CA ALA A 164 16.75 3.99 -6.45
C ALA A 164 16.28 5.45 -6.22
N PRO A 165 17.19 6.35 -5.76
CA PRO A 165 16.84 7.74 -5.46
C PRO A 165 16.34 8.46 -6.72
N VAL A 166 15.19 9.15 -6.60
CA VAL A 166 14.66 10.00 -7.67
C VAL A 166 14.24 11.36 -7.10
N SER A 167 14.44 12.40 -7.87
CA SER A 167 13.97 13.74 -7.54
C SER A 167 12.57 13.98 -8.09
N ASN A 168 11.84 14.92 -7.48
CA ASN A 168 10.55 15.38 -8.03
C ASN A 168 10.73 16.01 -9.44
N GLU A 169 11.86 16.62 -9.69
CA GLU A 169 12.17 17.23 -10.99
C GLU A 169 12.31 16.17 -12.09
N GLU A 170 13.02 15.06 -11.82
CA GLU A 170 13.14 13.94 -12.75
C GLU A 170 11.78 13.33 -13.08
N LEU A 171 10.93 13.10 -12.05
CA LEU A 171 9.58 12.57 -12.24
C LEU A 171 8.73 13.51 -13.11
N ASN A 172 8.76 14.82 -12.84
CA ASN A 172 7.99 15.80 -13.59
C ASN A 172 8.46 15.97 -15.04
N ASN A 173 9.77 15.82 -15.29
CA ASN A 173 10.37 16.01 -16.61
C ASN A 173 10.36 14.73 -17.47
N ALA A 174 9.95 13.60 -16.93
CA ALA A 174 9.92 12.32 -17.63
C ALA A 174 8.90 12.24 -18.79
N GLY A 175 7.91 13.16 -18.83
CA GLY A 175 6.90 13.21 -19.89
C GLY A 175 5.83 12.10 -19.77
N LEU A 176 5.62 11.55 -18.58
CA LEU A 176 4.53 10.61 -18.27
C LEU A 176 3.37 11.35 -17.60
N ASP A 177 2.16 10.78 -17.71
CA ASP A 177 0.92 11.35 -17.16
C ASP A 177 0.77 11.17 -15.65
N GLY A 178 1.60 10.34 -15.03
CA GLY A 178 1.60 10.11 -13.58
C GLY A 178 2.55 9.01 -13.16
N TRP A 179 2.74 8.88 -11.84
CA TRP A 179 3.68 7.95 -11.23
C TRP A 179 3.05 7.16 -10.09
N LEU A 180 3.06 5.85 -10.21
CA LEU A 180 2.65 4.89 -9.19
C LEU A 180 3.89 4.41 -8.45
N LEU A 181 4.16 5.00 -7.27
CA LEU A 181 5.40 4.76 -6.55
C LEU A 181 5.21 3.74 -5.41
N GLY A 182 6.17 2.82 -5.27
CA GLY A 182 6.32 1.94 -4.11
C GLY A 182 7.48 2.37 -3.22
N HIS A 183 7.73 1.66 -2.11
CA HIS A 183 8.75 1.79 -1.10
C HIS A 183 8.24 2.37 0.23
N ILE A 184 7.59 3.51 0.23
CA ILE A 184 7.06 4.13 1.44
C ILE A 184 5.67 3.56 1.74
N HIS A 185 5.48 3.06 2.96
CA HIS A 185 4.24 2.39 3.38
C HIS A 185 3.09 3.35 3.64
N LYS A 186 3.39 4.60 4.00
CA LYS A 186 2.39 5.66 4.12
C LYS A 186 1.99 6.15 2.73
N PRO A 187 0.70 6.07 2.36
CA PRO A 187 0.26 6.57 1.05
C PRO A 187 0.35 8.09 0.97
N ASP A 188 0.66 8.58 -0.23
CA ASP A 188 0.43 9.98 -0.58
C ASP A 188 -1.05 10.19 -0.94
N LYS A 189 -1.45 11.44 -1.11
CA LYS A 189 -2.74 11.79 -1.70
C LYS A 189 -2.60 11.81 -3.22
N LEU A 190 -3.12 10.78 -3.88
CA LEU A 190 -3.13 10.72 -5.34
C LEU A 190 -4.42 11.35 -5.89
N GLU A 191 -4.29 12.18 -6.92
CA GLU A 191 -5.41 12.91 -7.51
C GLU A 191 -5.41 12.83 -9.03
N ALA A 192 -6.59 12.81 -9.62
CA ALA A 192 -6.76 12.96 -11.07
C ALA A 192 -6.48 14.42 -11.48
N PRO A 193 -6.06 14.70 -12.72
CA PRO A 193 -5.85 13.72 -13.78
C PRO A 193 -4.43 13.12 -13.81
N ASN A 194 -3.50 13.59 -13.00
CA ASN A 194 -2.09 13.20 -13.02
C ASN A 194 -1.65 12.60 -11.67
N PRO A 195 -2.05 11.37 -11.33
CA PRO A 195 -1.69 10.75 -10.06
C PRO A 195 -0.19 10.52 -9.98
N SER A 196 0.47 11.12 -8.99
CA SER A 196 1.89 10.94 -8.75
C SER A 196 2.17 10.85 -7.26
N GLY A 197 2.63 9.68 -6.81
CA GLY A 197 2.96 9.49 -5.40
C GLY A 197 3.06 8.05 -4.97
N TYR A 198 3.38 7.87 -3.69
CA TYR A 198 3.45 6.58 -3.05
C TYR A 198 2.06 5.97 -2.85
N LEU A 199 1.91 4.73 -3.30
CA LEU A 199 0.65 3.99 -3.13
C LEU A 199 0.41 3.57 -1.67
N GLY A 200 1.46 3.48 -0.87
CA GLY A 200 1.43 2.93 0.47
C GLY A 200 1.38 1.41 0.53
N SER A 201 1.31 0.85 1.73
CA SER A 201 1.15 -0.58 1.94
C SER A 201 -0.32 -0.99 1.87
N ILE A 202 -0.58 -2.28 1.61
CA ILE A 202 -1.96 -2.82 1.54
C ILE A 202 -2.59 -3.09 2.91
N THR A 203 -1.80 -3.06 3.98
CA THR A 203 -2.24 -3.18 5.38
C THR A 203 -1.19 -2.54 6.29
N GLY A 204 -1.59 -2.01 7.42
CA GLY A 204 -0.68 -1.52 8.46
C GLY A 204 0.01 -2.68 9.18
N MET A 205 1.34 -2.70 9.18
CA MET A 205 2.13 -3.80 9.73
C MET A 205 2.55 -3.60 11.18
N ASP A 206 2.53 -2.36 11.65
CA ASP A 206 2.79 -2.01 13.05
C ASP A 206 2.19 -0.64 13.41
N PRO A 207 2.14 -0.27 14.72
CA PRO A 207 1.58 1.00 15.17
C PRO A 207 2.24 2.26 14.58
N GLY A 208 3.39 2.12 13.93
CA GLY A 208 4.07 3.22 13.22
C GLY A 208 3.52 3.47 11.82
N GLU A 209 2.58 2.65 11.37
CA GLU A 209 1.90 2.78 10.07
C GLU A 209 0.39 3.07 10.28
N PRO A 210 0.02 4.19 10.93
CA PRO A 210 -1.38 4.52 11.18
C PRO A 210 -2.10 5.01 9.93
N GLY A 211 -3.43 4.94 9.98
CA GLY A 211 -4.32 5.46 8.94
C GLY A 211 -4.82 4.42 7.95
N PRO A 212 -5.44 4.87 6.87
CA PRO A 212 -6.05 4.00 5.87
C PRO A 212 -5.00 3.31 5.00
N HIS A 213 -5.18 2.01 4.78
CA HIS A 213 -4.37 1.18 3.90
C HIS A 213 -5.23 0.41 2.92
N GLY A 214 -4.67 0.13 1.75
CA GLY A 214 -5.35 -0.62 0.69
C GLY A 214 -4.93 -0.16 -0.71
N PRO A 215 -5.48 -0.75 -1.77
CA PRO A 215 -5.15 -0.40 -3.15
C PRO A 215 -5.80 0.93 -3.57
N TRP A 216 -5.30 1.46 -4.67
CA TRP A 216 -5.90 2.60 -5.37
C TRP A 216 -6.63 2.14 -6.62
N LEU A 217 -7.84 2.63 -6.83
CA LEU A 217 -8.56 2.49 -8.10
C LEU A 217 -8.34 3.73 -8.95
N LEU A 218 -7.81 3.51 -10.15
CA LEU A 218 -7.72 4.52 -11.20
C LEU A 218 -8.78 4.21 -12.25
N THR A 219 -9.67 5.17 -12.52
CA THR A 219 -10.67 5.05 -13.59
C THR A 219 -10.23 5.87 -14.78
N ILE A 220 -10.10 5.19 -15.93
CA ILE A 220 -9.70 5.82 -17.19
C ILE A 220 -10.89 5.79 -18.14
N GLU A 221 -11.28 6.95 -18.63
CA GLU A 221 -12.37 7.11 -19.60
C GLU A 221 -11.97 8.12 -20.68
N THR A 222 -12.30 7.84 -21.91
CA THR A 222 -12.02 8.73 -23.05
C THR A 222 -10.58 9.23 -23.11
N GLY A 223 -9.61 8.36 -22.77
CA GLY A 223 -8.18 8.68 -22.78
C GLY A 223 -7.72 9.61 -21.67
N GLN A 224 -8.46 9.74 -20.57
CA GLN A 224 -8.12 10.55 -19.41
C GLN A 224 -8.35 9.78 -18.10
N ILE A 225 -7.54 10.05 -17.08
CA ILE A 225 -7.80 9.56 -15.72
C ILE A 225 -8.89 10.44 -15.11
N LYS A 226 -10.06 9.87 -14.89
CA LYS A 226 -11.25 10.57 -14.38
C LYS A 226 -11.31 10.61 -12.88
N SER A 227 -10.90 9.52 -12.23
CA SER A 227 -10.88 9.44 -10.77
C SER A 227 -9.73 8.59 -10.28
N VAL A 228 -9.29 8.91 -9.08
CA VAL A 228 -8.30 8.16 -8.31
C VAL A 228 -8.83 8.05 -6.89
N GLU A 229 -9.07 6.84 -6.43
CA GLU A 229 -9.71 6.56 -5.14
C GLU A 229 -8.92 5.50 -4.38
N GLN A 230 -8.59 5.75 -3.11
CA GLN A 230 -8.05 4.73 -2.24
C GLN A 230 -9.17 3.85 -1.69
N TRP A 231 -9.10 2.56 -1.96
CA TRP A 231 -9.99 1.59 -1.35
C TRP A 231 -9.40 1.09 -0.03
N VAL A 232 -9.97 1.53 1.06
CA VAL A 232 -9.56 1.12 2.40
C VAL A 232 -10.07 -0.30 2.64
N LEU A 233 -9.20 -1.30 2.44
CA LEU A 233 -9.51 -2.73 2.48
C LEU A 233 -8.66 -3.53 3.47
N ALA A 234 -7.76 -2.86 4.18
CA ALA A 234 -6.84 -3.50 5.12
C ALA A 234 -7.59 -4.30 6.21
N PRO A 235 -7.23 -5.56 6.46
CA PRO A 235 -7.81 -6.33 7.57
C PRO A 235 -7.38 -5.81 8.94
N LEU A 236 -6.20 -5.17 9.03
CA LEU A 236 -5.69 -4.51 10.23
C LEU A 236 -5.49 -3.03 9.92
N ARG A 237 -6.01 -2.19 10.80
CA ARG A 237 -5.81 -0.74 10.75
C ARG A 237 -5.26 -0.24 12.09
N TRP A 238 -4.27 0.62 12.03
CA TRP A 238 -3.75 1.32 13.20
C TRP A 238 -4.21 2.76 13.16
N GLU A 239 -4.56 3.31 14.33
CA GLU A 239 -4.85 4.73 14.50
C GLU A 239 -4.09 5.29 15.69
N SER A 240 -3.75 6.57 15.62
CA SER A 240 -3.17 7.32 16.73
C SER A 240 -4.05 8.52 16.99
N ILE A 241 -4.53 8.64 18.23
CA ILE A 241 -5.41 9.73 18.66
C ILE A 241 -4.80 10.43 19.88
N ASP A 242 -4.84 11.77 19.86
CA ASP A 242 -4.47 12.62 20.97
C ASP A 242 -5.75 13.06 21.67
N ILE A 243 -5.87 12.74 22.95
CA ILE A 243 -7.05 13.08 23.77
C ILE A 243 -6.64 14.05 24.85
N ASP A 244 -7.18 15.26 24.79
CA ASP A 244 -6.94 16.26 25.82
C ASP A 244 -7.78 15.98 27.05
N ILE A 245 -7.09 15.76 28.20
CA ILE A 245 -7.69 15.54 29.51
C ILE A 245 -7.52 16.74 30.44
N GLU A 246 -7.14 17.94 29.94
CA GLU A 246 -7.04 19.15 30.73
C GLU A 246 -8.40 19.56 31.28
N GLY A 247 -8.42 19.93 32.58
CA GLY A 247 -9.66 20.32 33.23
C GLY A 247 -10.59 19.20 33.67
N ILE A 248 -10.24 17.93 33.38
CA ILE A 248 -10.99 16.79 33.92
C ILE A 248 -10.70 16.64 35.42
N GLU A 249 -11.76 16.62 36.22
CA GLU A 249 -11.66 16.59 37.68
C GLU A 249 -11.75 15.17 38.25
N GLU A 250 -12.38 14.23 37.56
CA GLU A 250 -12.52 12.84 38.01
C GLU A 250 -12.03 11.82 36.96
N PRO A 251 -11.35 10.74 37.38
CA PRO A 251 -10.83 9.73 36.45
C PRO A 251 -11.90 9.08 35.54
N LYS A 252 -13.16 8.94 36.05
CA LYS A 252 -14.27 8.39 35.27
C LYS A 252 -14.62 9.28 34.06
N ASP A 253 -14.40 10.60 34.14
CA ASP A 253 -14.68 11.54 33.07
C ASP A 253 -13.61 11.46 31.99
N ALA A 254 -12.36 11.12 32.37
CA ALA A 254 -11.32 10.79 31.39
C ALA A 254 -11.68 9.55 30.56
N ARG A 255 -12.20 8.50 31.23
CA ARG A 255 -12.66 7.30 30.53
C ARG A 255 -13.82 7.61 29.57
N LYS A 256 -14.77 8.42 30.02
CA LYS A 256 -15.90 8.85 29.16
C LYS A 256 -15.38 9.61 27.94
N ARG A 257 -14.48 10.58 28.14
CA ARG A 257 -13.86 11.34 27.03
C ARG A 257 -13.22 10.42 26.00
N VAL A 258 -12.44 9.42 26.47
CA VAL A 258 -11.83 8.44 25.58
C VAL A 258 -12.89 7.66 24.79
N LEU A 259 -13.96 7.20 25.43
CA LEU A 259 -15.03 6.46 24.76
C LEU A 259 -15.78 7.31 23.72
N ASP A 260 -16.03 8.59 24.06
CA ASP A 260 -16.66 9.53 23.11
C ASP A 260 -15.78 9.75 21.88
N GLU A 261 -14.47 10.00 22.06
CA GLU A 261 -13.51 10.18 20.96
C GLU A 261 -13.34 8.89 20.10
N LEU A 262 -13.45 7.69 20.72
CA LEU A 262 -13.43 6.43 20.00
C LEU A 262 -14.70 6.21 19.16
N ALA A 263 -15.85 6.63 19.70
CA ALA A 263 -17.11 6.55 18.94
C ALA A 263 -17.08 7.49 17.72
N ASP A 264 -16.53 8.69 17.88
CA ASP A 264 -16.36 9.66 16.80
C ASP A 264 -15.37 9.12 15.73
N LEU A 265 -14.24 8.52 16.18
CA LEU A 265 -13.29 7.87 15.27
C LEU A 265 -13.97 6.76 14.43
N ASP A 266 -14.79 5.92 15.06
CA ASP A 266 -15.49 4.84 14.39
C ASP A 266 -16.45 5.40 13.33
N ALA A 267 -17.33 6.31 13.72
CA ALA A 267 -18.32 6.91 12.85
C ALA A 267 -17.71 7.69 11.68
N GLU A 268 -16.62 8.45 11.91
CA GLU A 268 -16.04 9.33 10.89
C GLU A 268 -15.05 8.62 9.96
N LYS A 269 -14.28 7.66 10.48
CA LYS A 269 -13.12 7.11 9.74
C LYS A 269 -13.20 5.62 9.45
N ILE A 270 -13.90 4.84 10.29
CA ILE A 270 -13.92 3.39 10.17
C ILE A 270 -15.18 2.93 9.45
N GLU A 271 -16.35 3.32 9.92
CA GLU A 271 -17.64 2.94 9.33
C GLU A 271 -17.77 3.32 7.83
N PRO A 272 -17.31 4.51 7.39
CA PRO A 272 -17.36 4.88 5.97
C PRO A 272 -16.41 4.08 5.05
N SER A 273 -15.54 3.23 5.61
CA SER A 273 -14.62 2.41 4.81
C SER A 273 -15.36 1.46 3.90
N LYS A 274 -14.88 1.24 2.67
CA LYS A 274 -15.48 0.29 1.71
C LYS A 274 -15.61 -1.11 2.31
N LYS A 275 -14.69 -1.47 3.18
CA LYS A 275 -14.73 -2.66 4.01
C LYS A 275 -14.13 -2.33 5.39
N PRO A 276 -14.89 -2.41 6.47
CA PRO A 276 -14.35 -2.24 7.82
C PRO A 276 -13.19 -3.22 8.10
N PRO A 277 -12.14 -2.79 8.83
CA PRO A 277 -11.06 -3.67 9.22
C PRO A 277 -11.55 -4.77 10.16
N SER A 278 -10.91 -5.94 10.14
CA SER A 278 -11.19 -7.03 11.09
C SER A 278 -10.66 -6.73 12.49
N ALA A 279 -9.60 -5.92 12.57
CA ALA A 279 -9.02 -5.44 13.82
C ALA A 279 -8.57 -3.98 13.70
N LEU A 280 -8.77 -3.22 14.78
CA LEU A 280 -8.33 -1.84 14.94
C LEU A 280 -7.36 -1.75 16.11
N GLY A 281 -6.10 -1.40 15.81
CA GLY A 281 -5.09 -1.09 16.82
C GLY A 281 -5.10 0.40 17.13
N LEU A 282 -5.16 0.77 18.41
CA LEU A 282 -5.25 2.15 18.85
C LEU A 282 -4.04 2.54 19.68
N ARG A 283 -3.41 3.66 19.32
CA ARG A 283 -2.48 4.37 20.20
C ARG A 283 -3.18 5.61 20.72
N ILE A 284 -3.50 5.61 22.02
CA ILE A 284 -4.12 6.74 22.69
C ILE A 284 -3.04 7.53 23.41
N ASN A 285 -2.85 8.79 23.03
CA ASN A 285 -1.97 9.72 23.71
C ASN A 285 -2.82 10.67 24.55
N LEU A 286 -2.71 10.59 25.87
CA LEU A 286 -3.36 11.54 26.75
C LEU A 286 -2.51 12.81 26.82
N THR A 287 -3.08 13.96 26.51
CA THR A 287 -2.46 15.29 26.55
C THR A 287 -3.10 16.17 27.61
N GLY A 288 -2.49 17.32 27.91
CA GLY A 288 -2.97 18.25 28.93
C GLY A 288 -2.53 17.89 30.36
N ARG A 289 -2.84 18.78 31.29
CA ARG A 289 -2.51 18.62 32.74
C ARG A 289 -3.67 17.96 33.45
N SER A 290 -3.45 16.81 34.05
CA SER A 290 -4.41 16.12 34.91
C SER A 290 -3.92 16.02 36.34
N ARG A 291 -4.84 16.17 37.31
CA ARG A 291 -4.56 15.89 38.71
C ARG A 291 -4.35 14.40 39.01
N PHE A 292 -4.76 13.55 38.10
CA PHE A 292 -4.81 12.09 38.29
C PHE A 292 -3.62 11.34 37.66
N GLY A 293 -2.83 11.97 36.79
CA GLY A 293 -1.63 11.39 36.19
C GLY A 293 -1.80 9.93 35.78
N SER A 294 -1.04 9.05 36.42
CA SER A 294 -1.07 7.60 36.19
C SER A 294 -2.39 6.90 36.51
N ALA A 295 -3.26 7.46 37.37
CA ALA A 295 -4.55 6.86 37.67
C ALA A 295 -5.53 6.92 36.47
N ALA A 296 -5.43 7.94 35.63
CA ALA A 296 -6.21 7.98 34.39
C ALA A 296 -5.76 6.88 33.40
N VAL A 297 -4.46 6.62 33.31
CA VAL A 297 -3.90 5.56 32.48
C VAL A 297 -4.35 4.18 32.98
N ALA A 298 -4.25 3.93 34.30
CA ALA A 298 -4.66 2.65 34.91
C ALA A 298 -6.14 2.30 34.67
N LEU A 299 -7.03 3.31 34.62
CA LEU A 299 -8.44 3.12 34.31
C LEU A 299 -8.70 2.74 32.83
N LEU A 300 -7.76 3.05 31.93
CA LEU A 300 -7.84 2.72 30.51
C LEU A 300 -7.19 1.36 30.21
N GLU A 301 -6.22 0.95 31.02
CA GLU A 301 -5.52 -0.35 30.88
C GLU A 301 -6.34 -1.57 31.36
N GLY A 302 -7.57 -1.34 31.83
CA GLY A 302 -8.56 -2.41 32.06
C GLY A 302 -8.18 -3.41 33.14
N ASN A 303 -8.26 -3.01 34.39
CA ASN A 303 -8.42 -3.94 35.53
C ASN A 303 -9.84 -3.87 36.05
#